data_b2f90488c9347329f090c9113e7f6aa2
#
_entry.id   b2f90488c9347329f090c9113e7f6aa2
#
_cell.length_a   1.000
_cell.length_b   1.000
_cell.length_c   1.000
_cell.angle_alpha   90.00
_cell.angle_beta   90.00
_cell.angle_gamma   90.00
#
_symmetry.space_group_name_H-M   'P 1'
#
loop_
_entity.id
_entity.type
_entity.pdbx_description
1 polymer ?
#
loop_
_entity_poly.entity_id
_entity_poly.type
_entity_poly.pdbx_seq_one_letter_code
_entity_poly.pdbx_strand_id
1 'polypeptide(L)'
;MTQAELAKATGLSSGGTFSKLLENLYESGVIRKYPRYGAERVETVYQLVDFFSLFYLRFVSDVQCRSGMWHAMDRTGKFYNWAGETFELLCVLHLPQIQKALRIYSVDDSYCWNGRDDEGNGAQIDMVLECDAARTDYLCEIKFSESRFMISTDFNMNLRNKLSVFQRSGQHKKTHSLQIALISSFGLAKDAHSDVVNHSVSLDDLFEQ
;
A
#
# COMPACT_ATOMS: atom_id res chain seq x y z
N MET A 1 -0.59 7.72 -11.50
CA MET A 1 -0.61 8.94 -12.35
C MET A 1 -1.99 9.12 -12.96
N THR A 2 -2.45 10.36 -13.11
CA THR A 2 -3.68 10.66 -13.87
C THR A 2 -3.43 10.50 -15.38
N GLN A 3 -4.51 10.45 -16.17
CA GLN A 3 -4.39 10.40 -17.64
C GLN A 3 -3.61 11.59 -18.20
N ALA A 4 -3.81 12.79 -17.65
CA ALA A 4 -3.09 13.99 -18.08
C ALA A 4 -1.59 13.93 -17.75
N GLU A 5 -1.24 13.44 -16.56
CA GLU A 5 0.15 13.21 -16.15
C GLU A 5 0.83 12.15 -17.03
N LEU A 6 0.12 11.06 -17.38
CA LEU A 6 0.61 10.02 -18.26
C LEU A 6 0.82 10.55 -19.69
N ALA A 7 -0.14 11.30 -20.24
CA ALA A 7 -0.02 11.90 -21.57
C ALA A 7 1.18 12.84 -21.62
N LYS A 8 1.38 13.67 -20.59
CA LYS A 8 2.56 14.56 -20.50
C LYS A 8 3.87 13.77 -20.42
N ALA A 9 3.91 12.71 -19.61
CA ALA A 9 5.13 11.91 -19.43
C ALA A 9 5.52 11.11 -20.68
N THR A 10 4.54 10.65 -21.45
CA THR A 10 4.77 9.86 -22.68
C THR A 10 4.91 10.71 -23.94
N GLY A 11 4.58 11.99 -23.89
CA GLY A 11 4.50 12.87 -25.07
C GLY A 11 3.35 12.55 -26.02
N LEU A 12 2.40 11.71 -25.60
CA LEU A 12 1.23 11.35 -26.39
C LEU A 12 0.09 12.35 -26.17
N SER A 13 -0.73 12.58 -27.22
CA SER A 13 -1.89 13.45 -27.06
C SER A 13 -2.96 12.77 -26.19
N SER A 14 -3.55 13.52 -25.27
CA SER A 14 -4.61 13.06 -24.34
C SER A 14 -5.97 12.89 -25.01
N GLY A 15 -6.00 12.34 -26.22
CA GLY A 15 -7.24 12.16 -27.01
C GLY A 15 -7.87 10.78 -26.83
N GLY A 16 -8.96 10.52 -27.61
CA GLY A 16 -9.73 9.27 -27.55
C GLY A 16 -8.87 8.00 -27.76
N THR A 17 -7.85 8.06 -28.62
CA THR A 17 -6.92 6.95 -28.84
C THR A 17 -6.13 6.61 -27.57
N PHE A 18 -5.66 7.64 -26.84
CA PHE A 18 -4.94 7.43 -25.58
C PHE A 18 -5.86 6.87 -24.48
N SER A 19 -7.10 7.38 -24.39
CA SER A 19 -8.10 6.83 -23.47
C SER A 19 -8.40 5.36 -23.77
N LYS A 20 -8.52 5.00 -25.05
CA LYS A 20 -8.75 3.60 -25.46
C LYS A 20 -7.54 2.70 -25.14
N LEU A 21 -6.32 3.21 -25.29
CA LEU A 21 -5.11 2.49 -24.88
C LEU A 21 -5.13 2.18 -23.37
N LEU A 22 -5.42 3.17 -22.55
CA LEU A 22 -5.52 2.99 -21.10
C LEU A 22 -6.64 2.02 -20.70
N GLU A 23 -7.77 2.05 -21.44
CA GLU A 23 -8.86 1.09 -21.24
C GLU A 23 -8.42 -0.34 -21.55
N ASN A 24 -7.78 -0.56 -22.69
CA ASN A 24 -7.27 -1.88 -23.08
C ASN A 24 -6.26 -2.43 -22.03
N LEU A 25 -5.37 -1.57 -21.51
CA LEU A 25 -4.41 -1.96 -20.47
C LEU A 25 -5.12 -2.31 -19.15
N TYR A 26 -6.19 -1.61 -18.82
CA TYR A 26 -7.02 -1.91 -17.66
C TYR A 26 -7.77 -3.23 -17.80
N GLU A 27 -8.44 -3.44 -18.94
CA GLU A 27 -9.17 -4.68 -19.23
C GLU A 27 -8.25 -5.91 -19.31
N SER A 28 -7.00 -5.72 -19.72
CA SER A 28 -5.98 -6.78 -19.72
C SER A 28 -5.34 -7.04 -18.37
N GLY A 29 -5.71 -6.30 -17.31
CA GLY A 29 -5.17 -6.46 -15.96
C GLY A 29 -3.73 -5.96 -15.77
N VAL A 30 -3.18 -5.23 -16.75
CA VAL A 30 -1.83 -4.67 -16.65
C VAL A 30 -1.78 -3.46 -15.74
N ILE A 31 -2.85 -2.65 -15.77
CA ILE A 31 -3.01 -1.49 -14.88
C ILE A 31 -4.33 -1.56 -14.14
N ARG A 32 -4.40 -0.91 -12.97
CA ARG A 32 -5.65 -0.64 -12.26
C ARG A 32 -6.02 0.83 -12.32
N LYS A 33 -7.30 1.11 -12.13
CA LYS A 33 -7.86 2.45 -11.92
C LYS A 33 -8.32 2.57 -10.48
N TYR A 34 -8.04 3.68 -9.84
CA TYR A 34 -8.58 3.98 -8.51
C TYR A 34 -8.78 5.48 -8.34
N PRO A 35 -9.72 5.91 -7.48
CA PRO A 35 -9.93 7.31 -7.18
C PRO A 35 -8.79 7.86 -6.32
N ARG A 36 -8.32 9.06 -6.62
CA ARG A 36 -7.50 9.88 -5.73
C ARG A 36 -8.36 11.01 -5.22
N TYR A 37 -8.60 11.02 -3.93
CA TYR A 37 -9.33 12.10 -3.29
C TYR A 37 -8.40 13.31 -3.15
N GLY A 38 -8.68 14.38 -3.90
CA GLY A 38 -8.00 15.65 -3.81
C GLY A 38 -8.84 16.67 -3.05
N ALA A 39 -8.25 17.85 -2.75
CA ALA A 39 -8.95 18.90 -2.02
C ALA A 39 -10.20 19.45 -2.74
N GLU A 40 -10.22 19.41 -4.09
CA GLU A 40 -11.27 20.03 -4.90
C GLU A 40 -12.08 19.01 -5.72
N ARG A 41 -11.49 17.88 -6.09
CA ARG A 41 -12.15 16.87 -6.94
C ARG A 41 -11.53 15.49 -6.77
N VAL A 42 -12.32 14.48 -7.10
CA VAL A 42 -11.84 13.10 -7.25
C VAL A 42 -11.26 12.91 -8.65
N GLU A 43 -10.04 12.44 -8.75
CA GLU A 43 -9.37 12.14 -10.00
C GLU A 43 -9.16 10.64 -10.16
N THR A 44 -9.31 10.14 -11.38
CA THR A 44 -8.94 8.76 -11.69
C THR A 44 -7.42 8.66 -11.86
N VAL A 45 -6.81 7.77 -11.10
CA VAL A 45 -5.38 7.47 -11.15
C VAL A 45 -5.18 6.06 -11.72
N TYR A 46 -4.17 5.92 -12.58
CA TYR A 46 -3.74 4.66 -13.17
C TYR A 46 -2.45 4.20 -12.50
N GLN A 47 -2.37 2.92 -12.21
CA GLN A 47 -1.20 2.27 -11.61
C GLN A 47 -0.91 0.96 -12.31
N LEU A 48 0.36 0.74 -12.68
CA LEU A 48 0.84 -0.54 -13.17
C LEU A 48 0.74 -1.58 -12.03
N VAL A 49 0.10 -2.71 -12.28
CA VAL A 49 -0.12 -3.78 -11.30
C VAL A 49 0.39 -5.15 -11.75
N ASP A 50 0.80 -5.28 -13.02
CA ASP A 50 1.42 -6.50 -13.50
C ASP A 50 2.83 -6.66 -12.91
N PHE A 51 3.01 -7.63 -12.03
CA PHE A 51 4.26 -7.88 -11.31
C PHE A 51 5.43 -8.22 -12.23
N PHE A 52 5.15 -8.92 -13.36
CA PHE A 52 6.18 -9.20 -14.34
C PHE A 52 6.70 -7.92 -15.00
N SER A 53 5.80 -7.04 -15.45
CA SER A 53 6.17 -5.74 -16.03
C SER A 53 6.91 -4.86 -15.02
N LEU A 54 6.48 -4.82 -13.75
CA LEU A 54 7.17 -4.10 -12.69
C LEU A 54 8.60 -4.61 -12.49
N PHE A 55 8.77 -5.94 -12.45
CA PHE A 55 10.09 -6.56 -12.36
C PHE A 55 10.95 -6.29 -13.60
N TYR A 56 10.39 -6.51 -14.79
CA TYR A 56 11.08 -6.32 -16.06
C TYR A 56 11.60 -4.89 -16.22
N LEU A 57 10.73 -3.89 -16.01
CA LEU A 57 11.09 -2.48 -16.13
C LEU A 57 12.11 -2.05 -15.07
N ARG A 58 12.10 -2.67 -13.91
CA ARG A 58 13.04 -2.31 -12.83
C ARG A 58 14.42 -2.93 -12.96
N PHE A 59 14.51 -4.17 -13.49
CA PHE A 59 15.72 -4.98 -13.40
C PHE A 59 16.25 -5.47 -14.75
N VAL A 60 15.43 -5.50 -15.79
CA VAL A 60 15.77 -6.18 -17.05
C VAL A 60 15.88 -5.21 -18.23
N SER A 61 14.97 -4.24 -18.37
CA SER A 61 14.82 -3.38 -19.56
C SER A 61 16.10 -2.68 -19.99
N ASP A 62 16.91 -2.20 -19.03
CA ASP A 62 18.10 -1.37 -19.28
C ASP A 62 19.42 -2.14 -19.09
N VAL A 63 19.36 -3.44 -18.88
CA VAL A 63 20.54 -4.24 -18.54
C VAL A 63 20.72 -5.36 -19.55
N GLN A 64 21.96 -5.52 -20.07
CA GLN A 64 22.30 -6.74 -20.80
C GLN A 64 22.23 -7.94 -19.86
N CYS A 65 21.24 -8.81 -20.08
CA CYS A 65 21.07 -10.02 -19.30
C CYS A 65 22.32 -10.91 -19.38
N ARG A 66 23.04 -11.06 -18.26
CA ARG A 66 24.22 -11.93 -18.13
C ARG A 66 23.93 -13.01 -17.11
N SER A 67 24.55 -14.16 -17.29
CA SER A 67 24.51 -15.22 -16.27
C SER A 67 24.98 -14.68 -14.91
N GLY A 68 24.25 -15.00 -13.83
CA GLY A 68 24.57 -14.53 -12.46
C GLY A 68 24.09 -13.12 -12.13
N MET A 69 23.45 -12.39 -13.06
CA MET A 69 22.95 -11.03 -12.83
C MET A 69 21.97 -10.97 -11.63
N TRP A 70 21.09 -11.96 -11.49
CA TRP A 70 20.16 -12.02 -10.37
C TRP A 70 20.87 -12.06 -9.02
N HIS A 71 21.91 -12.90 -8.87
CA HIS A 71 22.69 -12.98 -7.64
C HIS A 71 23.40 -11.67 -7.27
N ALA A 72 23.72 -10.84 -8.26
CA ALA A 72 24.32 -9.53 -8.02
C ALA A 72 23.28 -8.46 -7.61
N MET A 73 22.01 -8.65 -7.96
CA MET A 73 20.92 -7.72 -7.65
C MET A 73 20.14 -8.11 -6.40
N ASP A 74 20.09 -9.42 -6.10
CA ASP A 74 19.47 -9.98 -4.91
C ASP A 74 20.09 -9.32 -3.66
N ARG A 75 19.25 -9.00 -2.67
CA ARG A 75 19.65 -8.36 -1.40
C ARG A 75 20.33 -6.99 -1.52
N THR A 76 20.17 -6.30 -2.64
CA THR A 76 20.60 -4.90 -2.76
C THR A 76 19.50 -3.95 -2.24
N GLY A 77 19.86 -2.70 -1.91
CA GLY A 77 18.87 -1.67 -1.57
C GLY A 77 17.82 -1.46 -2.66
N LYS A 78 18.21 -1.62 -3.95
CA LYS A 78 17.29 -1.56 -5.09
C LYS A 78 16.26 -2.69 -5.05
N PHE A 79 16.68 -3.90 -4.66
CA PHE A 79 15.80 -5.05 -4.49
C PHE A 79 14.82 -4.83 -3.32
N TYR A 80 15.31 -4.42 -2.15
CA TYR A 80 14.45 -4.22 -0.98
C TYR A 80 13.41 -3.10 -1.20
N ASN A 81 13.79 -2.01 -1.86
CA ASN A 81 12.83 -0.96 -2.21
C ASN A 81 11.73 -1.48 -3.15
N TRP A 82 12.13 -2.21 -4.19
CA TRP A 82 11.18 -2.82 -5.12
C TRP A 82 10.29 -3.85 -4.43
N ALA A 83 10.86 -4.71 -3.57
CA ALA A 83 10.11 -5.71 -2.84
C ALA A 83 9.09 -5.09 -1.88
N GLY A 84 9.46 -3.99 -1.20
CA GLY A 84 8.56 -3.22 -0.35
C GLY A 84 7.38 -2.64 -1.14
N GLU A 85 7.66 -1.88 -2.21
CA GLU A 85 6.65 -1.28 -3.10
C GLU A 85 5.73 -2.36 -3.71
N THR A 86 6.29 -3.50 -4.09
CA THR A 86 5.55 -4.62 -4.69
C THR A 86 4.70 -5.34 -3.65
N PHE A 87 5.20 -5.50 -2.42
CA PHE A 87 4.45 -6.08 -1.31
C PHE A 87 3.26 -5.21 -0.90
N GLU A 88 3.43 -3.89 -0.84
CA GLU A 88 2.32 -2.95 -0.63
C GLU A 88 1.24 -3.12 -1.71
N LEU A 89 1.64 -3.19 -2.98
CA LEU A 89 0.71 -3.43 -4.08
C LEU A 89 0.01 -4.79 -3.95
N LEU A 90 0.74 -5.85 -3.59
CA LEU A 90 0.17 -7.18 -3.36
C LEU A 90 -0.92 -7.12 -2.28
N CYS A 91 -0.66 -6.44 -1.17
CA CYS A 91 -1.63 -6.28 -0.08
C CYS A 91 -2.90 -5.56 -0.55
N VAL A 92 -2.76 -4.50 -1.34
CA VAL A 92 -3.93 -3.78 -1.88
C VAL A 92 -4.76 -4.65 -2.83
N LEU A 93 -4.12 -5.52 -3.62
CA LEU A 93 -4.81 -6.45 -4.53
C LEU A 93 -5.47 -7.61 -3.78
N HIS A 94 -5.03 -7.92 -2.56
CA HIS A 94 -5.55 -8.99 -1.70
C HIS A 94 -6.38 -8.45 -0.52
N LEU A 95 -7.03 -7.31 -0.70
CA LEU A 95 -7.86 -6.70 0.34
C LEU A 95 -8.91 -7.65 0.93
N PRO A 96 -9.64 -8.47 0.15
CA PRO A 96 -10.60 -9.43 0.73
C PRO A 96 -9.96 -10.46 1.67
N GLN A 97 -8.74 -10.91 1.38
CA GLN A 97 -8.01 -11.84 2.22
C GLN A 97 -7.52 -11.17 3.51
N ILE A 98 -7.06 -9.92 3.42
CA ILE A 98 -6.73 -9.10 4.60
C ILE A 98 -7.96 -8.92 5.49
N GLN A 99 -9.12 -8.60 4.92
CA GLN A 99 -10.38 -8.50 5.65
C GLN A 99 -10.70 -9.81 6.39
N LYS A 100 -10.56 -10.94 5.71
CA LYS A 100 -10.76 -12.27 6.31
C LYS A 100 -9.80 -12.51 7.47
N ALA A 101 -8.50 -12.24 7.30
CA ALA A 101 -7.47 -12.40 8.32
C ALA A 101 -7.72 -11.51 9.55
N LEU A 102 -8.16 -10.28 9.33
CA LEU A 102 -8.54 -9.33 10.38
C LEU A 102 -9.92 -9.62 11.00
N ARG A 103 -10.67 -10.58 10.44
CA ARG A 103 -12.05 -10.92 10.83
C ARG A 103 -13.02 -9.74 10.71
N ILE A 104 -12.85 -8.92 9.68
CA ILE A 104 -13.70 -7.79 9.35
C ILE A 104 -14.78 -8.26 8.39
N TYR A 105 -16.07 -8.05 8.74
CA TYR A 105 -17.19 -8.49 7.91
C TYR A 105 -17.46 -7.58 6.71
N SER A 106 -17.22 -6.28 6.87
CA SER A 106 -17.37 -5.30 5.78
C SER A 106 -16.37 -4.16 5.96
N VAL A 107 -15.86 -3.68 4.84
CA VAL A 107 -15.08 -2.44 4.74
C VAL A 107 -15.89 -1.48 3.89
N ASP A 108 -16.20 -0.31 4.43
CA ASP A 108 -16.98 0.71 3.75
C ASP A 108 -16.10 1.54 2.81
N ASP A 109 -14.85 1.82 3.22
CA ASP A 109 -13.85 2.47 2.37
C ASP A 109 -12.44 1.95 2.68
N SER A 110 -11.56 1.99 1.67
CA SER A 110 -10.15 1.63 1.78
C SER A 110 -9.28 2.59 0.98
N TYR A 111 -8.31 3.23 1.63
CA TYR A 111 -7.46 4.24 1.00
C TYR A 111 -6.09 4.36 1.66
N CYS A 112 -5.11 4.87 0.92
CA CYS A 112 -3.86 5.36 1.51
C CYS A 112 -4.09 6.74 2.09
N TRP A 113 -3.54 7.00 3.27
CA TRP A 113 -3.66 8.31 3.87
C TRP A 113 -2.31 9.00 4.01
N ASN A 114 -2.26 10.25 3.60
CA ASN A 114 -1.12 11.13 3.81
C ASN A 114 -1.67 12.51 4.17
N GLY A 115 -1.45 12.93 5.41
CA GLY A 115 -2.03 14.15 5.91
C GLY A 115 -1.30 14.73 7.12
N ARG A 116 -1.91 15.74 7.67
CA ARG A 116 -1.42 16.45 8.86
C ARG A 116 -2.54 16.60 9.87
N ASP A 117 -2.15 16.70 11.14
CA ASP A 117 -3.08 17.08 12.20
C ASP A 117 -3.23 18.62 12.25
N ASP A 118 -4.04 19.09 13.19
CA ASP A 118 -4.32 20.49 13.45
C ASP A 118 -3.09 21.28 13.95
N GLU A 119 -2.06 20.60 14.47
CA GLU A 119 -0.79 21.18 14.90
C GLU A 119 0.26 21.17 13.77
N GLY A 120 -0.05 20.60 12.60
CA GLY A 120 0.84 20.53 11.44
C GLY A 120 1.79 19.32 11.43
N ASN A 121 1.68 18.39 12.40
CA ASN A 121 2.45 17.15 12.38
C ASN A 121 1.96 16.25 11.23
N GLY A 122 2.89 15.75 10.43
CA GLY A 122 2.58 14.91 9.27
C GLY A 122 2.70 13.42 9.57
N ALA A 123 1.86 12.61 8.91
CA ALA A 123 2.01 11.17 8.88
C ALA A 123 1.48 10.58 7.57
N GLN A 124 2.00 9.39 7.23
CA GLN A 124 1.52 8.59 6.11
C GLN A 124 1.13 7.21 6.65
N ILE A 125 -0.02 6.70 6.21
CA ILE A 125 -0.53 5.36 6.52
C ILE A 125 -0.68 4.63 5.20
N ASP A 126 -0.13 3.41 5.13
CA ASP A 126 -0.07 2.67 3.88
C ASP A 126 -1.48 2.25 3.41
N MET A 127 -2.36 1.87 4.35
CA MET A 127 -3.76 1.59 4.06
C MET A 127 -4.63 1.84 5.29
N VAL A 128 -5.73 2.57 5.12
CA VAL A 128 -6.80 2.71 6.13
C VAL A 128 -7.99 1.89 5.66
N LEU A 129 -8.59 1.11 6.57
CA LEU A 129 -9.84 0.39 6.34
C LEU A 129 -10.90 0.96 7.28
N GLU A 130 -11.91 1.62 6.72
CA GLU A 130 -13.05 2.13 7.48
C GLU A 130 -14.13 1.05 7.60
N CYS A 131 -14.60 0.80 8.82
CA CYS A 131 -15.61 -0.21 9.10
C CYS A 131 -16.74 0.40 9.94
N ASP A 132 -17.70 1.01 9.29
CA ASP A 132 -18.80 1.72 9.92
C ASP A 132 -19.65 0.81 10.82
N ALA A 133 -19.92 -0.42 10.38
CA ALA A 133 -20.67 -1.40 11.15
C ALA A 133 -20.00 -1.76 12.47
N ALA A 134 -18.66 -1.82 12.51
CA ALA A 134 -17.88 -2.09 13.71
C ALA A 134 -17.49 -0.80 14.47
N ARG A 135 -17.74 0.37 13.91
CA ARG A 135 -17.25 1.68 14.39
C ARG A 135 -15.74 1.62 14.70
N THR A 136 -14.98 1.08 13.76
CA THR A 136 -13.54 0.88 13.93
C THR A 136 -12.84 1.16 12.62
N ASP A 137 -11.76 1.94 12.67
CA ASP A 137 -10.86 2.14 11.53
C ASP A 137 -9.55 1.41 11.82
N TYR A 138 -9.09 0.62 10.84
CA TYR A 138 -7.83 -0.10 10.92
C TYR A 138 -6.76 0.67 10.16
N LEU A 139 -5.72 1.08 10.88
CA LEU A 139 -4.53 1.73 10.32
C LEU A 139 -3.52 0.62 10.01
N CYS A 140 -3.43 0.25 8.74
CA CYS A 140 -2.57 -0.82 8.29
C CYS A 140 -1.19 -0.27 7.92
N GLU A 141 -0.16 -0.83 8.54
CA GLU A 141 1.24 -0.63 8.17
C GLU A 141 1.73 -1.87 7.44
N ILE A 142 2.30 -1.70 6.26
CA ILE A 142 2.72 -2.79 5.38
C ILE A 142 4.24 -2.83 5.32
N LYS A 143 4.85 -3.98 5.65
CA LYS A 143 6.31 -4.13 5.68
C LYS A 143 6.78 -5.43 5.04
N PHE A 144 7.56 -5.31 3.98
CA PHE A 144 8.34 -6.43 3.47
C PHE A 144 9.51 -6.71 4.43
N SER A 145 9.69 -7.96 4.82
CA SER A 145 10.79 -8.43 5.68
C SER A 145 11.21 -9.84 5.25
N GLU A 146 12.43 -10.25 5.56
CA GLU A 146 12.94 -11.62 5.28
C GLU A 146 12.75 -12.59 6.45
N SER A 147 12.17 -12.10 7.54
CA SER A 147 11.85 -12.88 8.75
C SER A 147 10.69 -12.19 9.46
N ARG A 148 10.23 -12.77 10.57
CA ARG A 148 9.21 -12.12 11.41
C ARG A 148 9.63 -10.70 11.77
N PHE A 149 8.72 -9.76 11.55
CA PHE A 149 9.01 -8.35 11.74
C PHE A 149 9.13 -8.03 13.24
N MET A 150 10.26 -7.44 13.62
CA MET A 150 10.51 -6.98 14.98
C MET A 150 10.26 -5.48 15.09
N ILE A 151 9.53 -5.06 16.12
CA ILE A 151 9.22 -3.65 16.34
C ILE A 151 10.32 -3.02 17.17
N SER A 152 11.12 -2.13 16.55
CA SER A 152 12.07 -1.29 17.29
C SER A 152 11.35 -0.19 18.09
N THR A 153 12.03 0.39 19.06
CA THR A 153 11.52 1.53 19.83
C THR A 153 11.09 2.69 18.91
N ASP A 154 11.91 3.01 17.92
CA ASP A 154 11.62 4.10 16.97
C ASP A 154 10.42 3.78 16.10
N PHE A 155 10.27 2.52 15.67
CA PHE A 155 9.12 2.10 14.90
C PHE A 155 7.83 2.12 15.72
N ASN A 156 7.89 1.71 17.00
CA ASN A 156 6.75 1.83 17.94
C ASN A 156 6.34 3.29 18.10
N MET A 157 7.31 4.20 18.33
CA MET A 157 7.02 5.64 18.41
C MET A 157 6.41 6.18 17.13
N ASN A 158 6.89 5.73 15.97
CA ASN A 158 6.33 6.11 14.67
C ASN A 158 4.88 5.67 14.53
N LEU A 159 4.54 4.41 14.88
CA LEU A 159 3.16 3.92 14.84
C LEU A 159 2.23 4.72 15.75
N ARG A 160 2.68 5.03 16.98
CA ARG A 160 1.92 5.88 17.91
C ARG A 160 1.71 7.29 17.37
N ASN A 161 2.74 7.85 16.71
CA ASN A 161 2.62 9.16 16.04
C ASN A 161 1.59 9.11 14.91
N LYS A 162 1.64 8.09 14.03
CA LYS A 162 0.66 7.91 12.94
C LYS A 162 -0.78 7.85 13.48
N LEU A 163 -0.99 7.06 14.55
CA LEU A 163 -2.29 6.96 15.21
C LEU A 163 -2.75 8.32 15.75
N SER A 164 -1.88 9.02 16.48
CA SER A 164 -2.18 10.33 17.07
C SER A 164 -2.51 11.38 16.01
N VAL A 165 -1.70 11.46 14.94
CA VAL A 165 -1.90 12.42 13.83
C VAL A 165 -3.20 12.13 13.10
N PHE A 166 -3.49 10.86 12.78
CA PHE A 166 -4.73 10.47 12.12
C PHE A 166 -5.96 10.77 13.01
N GLN A 167 -5.89 10.47 14.30
CA GLN A 167 -6.95 10.73 15.26
C GLN A 167 -7.33 12.22 15.35
N ARG A 168 -6.32 13.11 15.22
CA ARG A 168 -6.51 14.58 15.24
C ARG A 168 -6.75 15.17 13.85
N SER A 169 -6.67 14.37 12.80
CA SER A 169 -7.02 14.82 11.46
C SER A 169 -8.52 14.99 11.30
N GLY A 170 -8.94 15.85 10.40
CA GLY A 170 -10.35 16.04 10.07
C GLY A 170 -11.00 14.83 9.36
N GLN A 171 -10.21 13.80 9.03
CA GLN A 171 -10.66 12.61 8.33
C GLN A 171 -11.17 11.52 9.27
N HIS A 172 -10.64 11.44 10.49
CA HIS A 172 -11.06 10.44 11.46
C HIS A 172 -12.50 10.69 11.95
N LYS A 173 -13.32 9.65 11.89
CA LYS A 173 -14.68 9.66 12.43
C LYS A 173 -14.60 9.52 13.97
N LYS A 174 -14.90 10.58 14.72
CA LYS A 174 -14.80 10.61 16.19
C LYS A 174 -15.59 9.52 16.92
N THR A 175 -16.51 8.86 16.23
CA THR A 175 -17.32 7.72 16.76
C THR A 175 -16.64 6.38 16.58
N HIS A 176 -15.53 6.32 15.83
CA HIS A 176 -14.79 5.11 15.55
C HIS A 176 -13.60 4.96 16.51
N SER A 177 -13.33 3.74 16.91
CA SER A 177 -12.06 3.36 17.53
C SER A 177 -10.98 3.18 16.46
N LEU A 178 -9.72 3.38 16.84
CA LEU A 178 -8.58 3.16 15.96
C LEU A 178 -7.82 1.91 16.39
N GLN A 179 -7.47 1.06 15.42
CA GLN A 179 -6.67 -0.13 15.66
C GLN A 179 -5.50 -0.17 14.66
N ILE A 180 -4.33 -0.58 15.12
CA ILE A 180 -3.15 -0.77 14.27
C ILE A 180 -3.09 -2.21 13.83
N ALA A 181 -3.02 -2.42 12.51
CA ALA A 181 -2.77 -3.72 11.89
C ALA A 181 -1.41 -3.70 11.19
N LEU A 182 -0.51 -4.61 11.57
CA LEU A 182 0.74 -4.81 10.85
C LEU A 182 0.57 -5.95 9.85
N ILE A 183 0.82 -5.65 8.58
CA ILE A 183 0.84 -6.64 7.50
C ILE A 183 2.29 -6.82 7.08
N SER A 184 2.84 -8.01 7.28
CA SER A 184 4.26 -8.27 6.94
C SER A 184 4.45 -9.65 6.33
N SER A 185 5.52 -9.81 5.53
CA SER A 185 5.76 -11.06 4.79
C SER A 185 5.77 -12.30 5.68
N PHE A 186 6.33 -12.22 6.89
CA PHE A 186 6.48 -13.35 7.81
C PHE A 186 5.72 -13.17 9.14
N GLY A 187 4.80 -12.18 9.20
CA GLY A 187 4.08 -11.85 10.42
C GLY A 187 4.95 -11.13 11.47
N LEU A 188 4.35 -10.86 12.62
CA LEU A 188 4.95 -10.11 13.72
C LEU A 188 5.72 -11.04 14.66
N ALA A 189 6.91 -10.64 15.08
CA ALA A 189 7.60 -11.21 16.23
C ALA A 189 6.97 -10.66 17.52
N LYS A 190 6.77 -11.53 18.51
CA LYS A 190 6.36 -11.09 19.85
C LYS A 190 7.58 -10.58 20.60
N ASP A 191 7.63 -9.29 20.83
CA ASP A 191 8.67 -8.60 21.58
C ASP A 191 8.08 -7.56 22.54
N ALA A 192 8.94 -6.84 23.25
CA ALA A 192 8.54 -5.85 24.24
C ALA A 192 7.78 -4.63 23.68
N HIS A 193 7.83 -4.43 22.35
CA HIS A 193 7.22 -3.29 21.67
C HIS A 193 6.03 -3.66 20.79
N SER A 194 5.68 -4.95 20.72
CA SER A 194 4.60 -5.46 19.87
C SER A 194 3.20 -5.12 20.38
N ASP A 195 3.07 -4.58 21.60
CA ASP A 195 1.82 -4.18 22.25
C ASP A 195 1.06 -3.07 21.51
N VAL A 196 1.75 -2.27 20.71
CA VAL A 196 1.14 -1.21 19.89
C VAL A 196 0.32 -1.76 18.72
N VAL A 197 0.62 -2.99 18.27
CA VAL A 197 -0.07 -3.65 17.17
C VAL A 197 -1.23 -4.50 17.70
N ASN A 198 -2.43 -4.17 17.26
CA ASN A 198 -3.65 -4.89 17.65
C ASN A 198 -3.82 -6.18 16.83
N HIS A 199 -3.43 -6.13 15.55
CA HIS A 199 -3.59 -7.25 14.62
C HIS A 199 -2.32 -7.44 13.79
N SER A 200 -1.99 -8.70 13.50
CA SER A 200 -0.90 -9.04 12.60
C SER A 200 -1.41 -9.95 11.49
N VAL A 201 -1.08 -9.61 10.25
CA VAL A 201 -1.37 -10.40 9.05
C VAL A 201 -0.04 -10.76 8.39
N SER A 202 0.11 -12.01 8.00
CA SER A 202 1.28 -12.52 7.26
C SER A 202 0.98 -12.66 5.77
N LEU A 203 2.02 -12.88 4.97
CA LEU A 203 1.86 -13.19 3.55
C LEU A 203 1.05 -14.49 3.35
N ASP A 204 1.23 -15.49 4.22
CA ASP A 204 0.49 -16.76 4.13
C ASP A 204 -1.02 -16.54 4.24
N ASP A 205 -1.46 -15.63 5.11
CA ASP A 205 -2.88 -15.27 5.29
C ASP A 205 -3.53 -14.73 3.99
N LEU A 206 -2.74 -14.16 3.08
CA LEU A 206 -3.24 -13.64 1.80
C LEU A 206 -3.58 -14.75 0.79
N PHE A 207 -3.09 -15.97 1.01
CA PHE A 207 -3.28 -17.12 0.13
C PHE A 207 -4.06 -18.26 0.79
N GLU A 208 -4.50 -18.11 2.04
CA GLU A 208 -5.41 -19.06 2.69
C GLU A 208 -6.82 -18.96 2.06
N GLN A 209 -7.33 -20.11 1.56
CA GLN A 209 -8.65 -20.23 0.94
C GLN A 209 -9.79 -20.30 1.98
#